data_93b6b7cd6451dd08cf8fb2939cc44677
#
_entry.id   93b6b7cd6451dd08cf8fb2939cc44677
#
_cell.length_a   1.000
_cell.length_b   1.000
_cell.length_c   1.000
_cell.angle_alpha   90.00
_cell.angle_beta   90.00
_cell.angle_gamma   90.00
#
_symmetry.space_group_name_H-M   'P 1'
#
loop_
_entity.id
_entity.type
_entity.pdbx_description
1 polymer ?
#
loop_
_entity_poly.entity_id
_entity_poly.type
_entity_poly.pdbx_seq_one_letter_code
_entity_poly.pdbx_strand_id
1 'polypeptide(L)'
;RQRQMCIRDSVMAIRFKADRPGKQNLTFSYSPNPVSTGSMSADGANGLAYTAHLDNNGMQYVVRIHAIAKGGTLSNANGKITVKNADEVVFLVTADTDYKINFDPDFKDPKAYVGVNPAETTRQWMDNAVAMGYDVLFKQHYDDYAALFNRVKLQLNPDAQSANLPTGKRLQNYRKGQPDFYLEELYYQFGRYLLIASSRPGNMPANLQGIWHNNVDGPWSCLLY
;
A
#
# COMPACT_ATOMS: atom_id res chain seq x y z
N ARG A 1 -13.55 -3.91 6.23
CA ARG A 1 -12.24 -4.17 5.61
C ARG A 1 -11.37 -2.94 5.82
N GLN A 2 -10.34 -3.06 6.63
CA GLN A 2 -9.35 -1.99 6.79
C GLN A 2 -8.10 -2.36 5.99
N ARG A 3 -7.72 -1.50 5.06
CA ARG A 3 -6.41 -1.53 4.40
C ARG A 3 -5.59 -0.39 4.96
N GLN A 4 -4.39 -0.69 5.44
CA GLN A 4 -3.49 0.33 5.95
C GLN A 4 -2.10 0.09 5.39
N MET A 5 -1.49 1.15 4.93
CA MET A 5 -0.13 1.16 4.42
C MET A 5 0.74 1.90 5.43
N CYS A 6 1.67 1.21 6.05
CA CYS A 6 2.64 1.79 6.96
C CYS A 6 3.85 2.23 6.15
N ILE A 7 3.88 3.51 5.76
CA ILE A 7 4.92 4.06 4.88
C ILE A 7 6.28 4.08 5.58
N ARG A 8 6.30 4.22 6.89
CA ARG A 8 7.55 4.33 7.65
C ARG A 8 8.34 3.02 7.73
N ASP A 9 7.66 1.89 7.76
CA ASP A 9 8.29 0.57 7.97
C ASP A 9 8.20 -0.30 6.72
N SER A 10 7.87 0.30 5.57
CA SER A 10 7.83 -0.34 4.25
C SER A 10 6.95 -1.60 4.21
N VAL A 11 5.90 -1.65 5.04
CA VAL A 11 4.96 -2.76 5.11
C VAL A 11 3.52 -2.31 4.91
N MET A 12 2.77 -3.04 4.10
CA MET A 12 1.31 -2.92 4.01
C MET A 12 0.68 -3.99 4.89
N ALA A 13 -0.17 -3.60 5.84
CA ALA A 13 -0.93 -4.51 6.68
C ALA A 13 -2.41 -4.51 6.28
N ILE A 14 -2.96 -5.69 6.00
CA ILE A 14 -4.36 -5.89 5.60
C ILE A 14 -5.00 -6.82 6.61
N ARG A 15 -5.92 -6.30 7.42
CA ARG A 15 -6.61 -7.07 8.46
C ARG A 15 -8.03 -7.42 8.05
N PHE A 16 -8.39 -8.69 8.22
CA PHE A 16 -9.75 -9.20 8.12
C PHE A 16 -10.16 -9.77 9.47
N LYS A 17 -11.19 -9.22 10.06
CA LYS A 17 -11.77 -9.70 11.30
C LYS A 17 -13.23 -10.09 11.07
N ALA A 18 -13.64 -11.25 11.56
CA ALA A 18 -15.01 -11.70 11.53
C ALA A 18 -15.80 -11.13 12.71
N ASP A 19 -17.10 -11.02 12.53
CA ASP A 19 -18.06 -10.72 13.61
C ASP A 19 -18.35 -11.93 14.51
N ARG A 20 -18.02 -13.13 14.02
CA ARG A 20 -18.16 -14.41 14.74
C ARG A 20 -16.91 -15.26 14.54
N PRO A 21 -16.53 -16.07 15.57
CA PRO A 21 -15.41 -16.98 15.47
C PRO A 21 -15.50 -17.95 14.28
N GLY A 22 -14.37 -18.27 13.69
CA GLY A 22 -14.26 -19.28 12.63
C GLY A 22 -14.88 -18.90 11.27
N LYS A 23 -15.15 -17.61 11.02
CA LYS A 23 -15.84 -17.19 9.78
C LYS A 23 -14.96 -16.59 8.69
N GLN A 24 -13.66 -16.44 8.94
CA GLN A 24 -12.73 -16.02 7.88
C GLN A 24 -12.27 -17.22 7.05
N ASN A 25 -12.67 -17.21 5.76
CA ASN A 25 -12.23 -18.15 4.75
C ASN A 25 -11.73 -17.33 3.57
N LEU A 26 -10.40 -17.29 3.38
CA LEU A 26 -9.75 -16.40 2.43
C LEU A 26 -8.68 -17.14 1.65
N THR A 27 -8.53 -16.79 0.39
CA THR A 27 -7.36 -17.16 -0.40
C THR A 27 -6.68 -15.90 -0.89
N PHE A 28 -5.41 -15.77 -0.60
CA PHE A 28 -4.55 -14.69 -1.09
C PHE A 28 -3.68 -15.22 -2.21
N SER A 29 -3.64 -14.49 -3.33
CA SER A 29 -2.73 -14.73 -4.44
C SER A 29 -2.15 -13.41 -4.91
N TYR A 30 -0.94 -13.46 -5.45
CA TYR A 30 -0.28 -12.32 -6.08
C TYR A 30 -0.31 -12.49 -7.61
N SER A 31 -0.73 -11.46 -8.32
CA SER A 31 -0.63 -11.35 -9.78
C SER A 31 0.54 -10.44 -10.10
N PRO A 32 1.59 -10.97 -10.74
CA PRO A 32 2.75 -10.16 -11.09
C PRO A 32 2.43 -9.10 -12.15
N ASN A 33 3.32 -8.11 -12.26
CA ASN A 33 3.32 -7.17 -13.36
C ASN A 33 3.52 -7.93 -14.69
N PRO A 34 2.68 -7.72 -15.72
CA PRO A 34 2.73 -8.47 -16.98
C PRO A 34 4.02 -8.22 -17.81
N VAL A 35 4.75 -7.14 -17.55
CA VAL A 35 6.04 -6.82 -18.19
C VAL A 35 7.22 -7.15 -17.29
N SER A 36 7.12 -8.24 -16.56
CA SER A 36 8.19 -8.72 -15.69
C SER A 36 8.35 -10.22 -15.77
N THR A 37 9.61 -10.66 -15.71
CA THR A 37 9.98 -12.08 -15.66
C THR A 37 10.47 -12.41 -14.25
N GLY A 38 9.86 -13.43 -13.63
CA GLY A 38 10.19 -13.82 -12.27
C GLY A 38 9.55 -15.11 -11.81
N SER A 39 9.76 -15.44 -10.54
CA SER A 39 9.24 -16.67 -9.94
C SER A 39 8.67 -16.46 -8.55
N MET A 40 7.65 -17.26 -8.24
CA MET A 40 7.03 -17.34 -6.92
C MET A 40 7.62 -18.52 -6.15
N SER A 41 7.99 -18.28 -4.90
CA SER A 41 8.46 -19.32 -3.97
C SER A 41 7.72 -19.24 -2.65
N ALA A 42 7.73 -20.34 -1.91
CA ALA A 42 7.31 -20.31 -0.50
C ALA A 42 8.34 -19.51 0.32
N ASP A 43 7.84 -18.68 1.24
CA ASP A 43 8.64 -17.92 2.20
C ASP A 43 8.24 -18.34 3.62
N GLY A 44 8.77 -19.48 4.04
CA GLY A 44 8.33 -20.16 5.25
C GLY A 44 6.96 -20.83 5.11
N ALA A 45 6.37 -21.24 6.23
CA ALA A 45 5.08 -21.95 6.25
C ALA A 45 3.88 -21.05 5.89
N ASN A 46 3.99 -19.75 6.17
CA ASN A 46 2.87 -18.81 6.10
C ASN A 46 3.08 -17.69 5.09
N GLY A 47 4.10 -17.77 4.26
CA GLY A 47 4.50 -16.68 3.38
C GLY A 47 4.78 -17.11 1.95
N LEU A 48 4.80 -16.12 1.07
CA LEU A 48 5.18 -16.19 -0.34
C LEU A 48 6.20 -15.09 -0.64
N ALA A 49 7.14 -15.38 -1.51
CA ALA A 49 8.04 -14.39 -2.09
C ALA A 49 8.01 -14.47 -3.62
N TYR A 50 7.81 -13.34 -4.27
CA TYR A 50 7.95 -13.20 -5.71
C TYR A 50 9.19 -12.38 -5.99
N THR A 51 10.14 -12.95 -6.72
CA THR A 51 11.38 -12.30 -7.15
C THR A 51 11.39 -12.18 -8.66
N ALA A 52 11.61 -10.99 -9.16
CA ALA A 52 11.51 -10.72 -10.59
C ALA A 52 12.39 -9.54 -11.02
N HIS A 53 12.48 -9.34 -12.33
CA HIS A 53 12.98 -8.12 -12.94
C HIS A 53 11.99 -7.61 -13.99
N LEU A 54 12.02 -6.30 -14.24
CA LEU A 54 11.28 -5.69 -15.33
C LEU A 54 11.98 -5.99 -16.66
N ASP A 55 11.21 -6.40 -17.68
CA ASP A 55 11.75 -6.83 -18.96
C ASP A 55 12.32 -5.68 -19.79
N ASN A 56 11.87 -4.45 -19.54
CA ASN A 56 12.29 -3.26 -20.31
C ASN A 56 13.61 -2.65 -19.85
N ASN A 57 14.00 -2.77 -18.58
CA ASN A 57 15.18 -2.10 -18.02
C ASN A 57 15.99 -2.96 -17.05
N GLY A 58 15.55 -4.19 -16.77
CA GLY A 58 16.24 -5.12 -15.89
C GLY A 58 16.14 -4.79 -14.40
N MET A 59 15.36 -3.77 -13.98
CA MET A 59 15.20 -3.39 -12.58
C MET A 59 14.65 -4.57 -11.78
N GLN A 60 15.38 -4.98 -10.76
CA GLN A 60 14.98 -6.08 -9.90
C GLN A 60 13.96 -5.62 -8.86
N TYR A 61 13.01 -6.48 -8.53
CA TYR A 61 12.08 -6.25 -7.43
C TYR A 61 11.70 -7.53 -6.71
N VAL A 62 11.33 -7.38 -5.46
CA VAL A 62 10.82 -8.47 -4.62
C VAL A 62 9.54 -8.03 -3.94
N VAL A 63 8.55 -8.92 -3.95
CA VAL A 63 7.33 -8.78 -3.16
C VAL A 63 7.23 -9.95 -2.21
N ARG A 64 7.12 -9.68 -0.90
CA ARG A 64 6.88 -10.71 0.12
C ARG A 64 5.51 -10.53 0.72
N ILE A 65 4.87 -11.66 1.00
CA ILE A 65 3.54 -11.72 1.61
C ILE A 65 3.62 -12.71 2.76
N HIS A 66 3.17 -12.31 3.93
CA HIS A 66 3.09 -13.17 5.11
C HIS A 66 1.69 -13.09 5.72
N ALA A 67 1.13 -14.24 6.10
CA ALA A 67 -0.18 -14.33 6.74
C ALA A 67 -0.06 -14.73 8.20
N ILE A 68 -0.79 -14.01 9.04
CA ILE A 68 -0.93 -14.33 10.47
C ILE A 68 -2.42 -14.57 10.71
N ALA A 69 -2.79 -15.79 11.11
CA ALA A 69 -4.17 -16.14 11.41
C ALA A 69 -4.35 -16.35 12.91
N LYS A 70 -5.47 -15.87 13.44
CA LYS A 70 -5.95 -16.17 14.77
C LYS A 70 -7.10 -17.16 14.66
N GLY A 71 -6.92 -18.35 15.22
CA GLY A 71 -7.83 -19.47 15.01
C GLY A 71 -7.74 -20.06 13.59
N GLY A 72 -8.45 -21.17 13.38
CA GLY A 72 -8.50 -21.83 12.08
C GLY A 72 -7.19 -22.48 11.62
N THR A 73 -7.06 -22.64 10.30
CA THR A 73 -5.88 -23.24 9.66
C THR A 73 -5.37 -22.34 8.53
N LEU A 74 -4.05 -22.35 8.35
CA LEU A 74 -3.35 -21.66 7.29
C LEU A 74 -2.53 -22.65 6.48
N SER A 75 -2.56 -22.55 5.16
CA SER A 75 -1.75 -23.36 4.26
C SER A 75 -1.18 -22.52 3.14
N ASN A 76 0.04 -22.85 2.72
CA ASN A 76 0.74 -22.23 1.62
C ASN A 76 1.05 -23.30 0.58
N ALA A 77 0.39 -23.23 -0.57
CA ALA A 77 0.57 -24.18 -1.66
C ALA A 77 0.30 -23.50 -3.03
N ASN A 78 1.05 -23.91 -4.04
CA ASN A 78 0.85 -23.48 -5.43
C ASN A 78 0.82 -21.93 -5.60
N GLY A 79 1.69 -21.22 -4.89
CA GLY A 79 1.74 -19.76 -4.96
C GLY A 79 0.52 -19.04 -4.34
N LYS A 80 -0.21 -19.71 -3.46
CA LYS A 80 -1.39 -19.16 -2.78
C LYS A 80 -1.33 -19.44 -1.29
N ILE A 81 -1.80 -18.48 -0.50
CA ILE A 81 -2.02 -18.64 0.93
C ILE A 81 -3.53 -18.81 1.15
N THR A 82 -3.92 -19.94 1.72
CA THR A 82 -5.32 -20.26 2.03
C THR A 82 -5.52 -20.30 3.53
N VAL A 83 -6.53 -19.58 4.00
CA VAL A 83 -6.96 -19.53 5.39
C VAL A 83 -8.36 -20.09 5.49
N LYS A 84 -8.60 -20.98 6.47
CA LYS A 84 -9.92 -21.58 6.71
C LYS A 84 -10.28 -21.46 8.19
N ASN A 85 -11.55 -21.08 8.43
CA ASN A 85 -12.17 -21.02 9.75
C ASN A 85 -11.41 -20.18 10.78
N ALA A 86 -10.75 -19.09 10.34
CA ALA A 86 -10.07 -18.18 11.25
C ALA A 86 -11.05 -17.15 11.85
N ASP A 87 -10.71 -16.62 13.02
CA ASP A 87 -11.40 -15.50 13.66
C ASP A 87 -10.93 -14.17 13.05
N GLU A 88 -9.63 -14.11 12.79
CA GLU A 88 -8.95 -12.93 12.26
C GLU A 88 -7.76 -13.37 11.40
N VAL A 89 -7.48 -12.60 10.36
CA VAL A 89 -6.31 -12.77 9.49
C VAL A 89 -5.67 -11.41 9.23
N VAL A 90 -4.36 -11.35 9.36
CA VAL A 90 -3.54 -10.21 8.93
C VAL A 90 -2.62 -10.68 7.82
N PHE A 91 -2.69 -10.03 6.65
CA PHE A 91 -1.67 -10.16 5.61
C PHE A 91 -0.73 -8.98 5.72
N LEU A 92 0.56 -9.28 5.81
CA LEU A 92 1.64 -8.31 5.71
C LEU A 92 2.26 -8.44 4.33
N VAL A 93 2.50 -7.29 3.68
CA VAL A 93 3.12 -7.24 2.36
C VAL A 93 4.28 -6.26 2.41
N THR A 94 5.46 -6.69 2.02
CA THR A 94 6.64 -5.84 1.80
C THR A 94 7.03 -5.92 0.34
N ALA A 95 7.47 -4.80 -0.23
CA ALA A 95 7.94 -4.75 -1.60
C ALA A 95 9.05 -3.70 -1.73
N ASP A 96 10.06 -4.01 -2.51
CA ASP A 96 11.15 -3.10 -2.81
C ASP A 96 11.72 -3.40 -4.18
N THR A 97 12.50 -2.44 -4.70
CA THR A 97 13.24 -2.53 -5.95
C THR A 97 14.72 -2.26 -5.68
N ASP A 98 15.58 -2.62 -6.62
CA ASP A 98 16.99 -2.21 -6.59
C ASP A 98 17.21 -0.77 -7.10
N TYR A 99 16.14 0.01 -7.29
CA TYR A 99 16.27 1.40 -7.72
C TYR A 99 16.91 2.27 -6.65
N LYS A 100 17.94 3.01 -7.04
CA LYS A 100 18.61 4.02 -6.21
C LYS A 100 18.41 5.39 -6.82
N ILE A 101 17.90 6.34 -6.03
CA ILE A 101 17.80 7.74 -6.45
C ILE A 101 19.21 8.29 -6.69
N ASN A 102 19.43 8.85 -7.89
CA ASN A 102 20.64 9.58 -8.23
C ASN A 102 20.25 11.02 -8.63
N PHE A 103 20.62 11.99 -7.82
CA PHE A 103 20.30 13.41 -8.04
C PHE A 103 21.30 14.13 -8.95
N ASP A 104 22.41 13.50 -9.31
CA ASP A 104 23.41 14.05 -10.22
C ASP A 104 23.76 13.02 -11.31
N PRO A 105 22.80 12.70 -12.19
CA PRO A 105 23.01 11.71 -13.23
C PRO A 105 23.87 12.29 -14.36
N ASP A 106 25.02 11.66 -14.62
CA ASP A 106 25.79 11.95 -15.82
C ASP A 106 25.30 11.20 -17.08
N PHE A 107 24.32 10.31 -16.91
CA PHE A 107 23.69 9.44 -17.93
C PHE A 107 24.66 8.53 -18.68
N LYS A 108 25.91 8.37 -18.21
CA LYS A 108 26.94 7.55 -18.84
C LYS A 108 27.03 6.16 -18.23
N ASP A 109 26.80 6.05 -16.92
CA ASP A 109 26.80 4.77 -16.22
C ASP A 109 25.38 4.20 -16.17
N PRO A 110 25.09 3.11 -16.89
CA PRO A 110 23.78 2.43 -16.83
C PRO A 110 23.45 1.86 -15.45
N LYS A 111 24.45 1.74 -14.55
CA LYS A 111 24.27 1.27 -13.17
C LYS A 111 24.12 2.40 -12.15
N ALA A 112 24.12 3.65 -12.59
CA ALA A 112 24.00 4.81 -11.70
C ALA A 112 22.75 4.78 -10.81
N TYR A 113 21.71 4.05 -11.22
CA TYR A 113 20.44 3.89 -10.51
C TYR A 113 20.26 2.53 -9.83
N VAL A 114 21.28 1.65 -9.91
CA VAL A 114 21.22 0.33 -9.27
C VAL A 114 21.69 0.45 -7.83
N GLY A 115 20.84 0.07 -6.91
CA GLY A 115 21.09 0.07 -5.46
C GLY A 115 21.32 -1.31 -4.88
N VAL A 116 20.81 -1.53 -3.68
CA VAL A 116 20.97 -2.79 -2.93
C VAL A 116 19.98 -3.85 -3.42
N ASN A 117 20.30 -5.11 -3.13
CA ASN A 117 19.42 -6.22 -3.46
C ASN A 117 18.10 -6.14 -2.63
N PRO A 118 16.94 -6.03 -3.27
CA PRO A 118 15.67 -5.88 -2.57
C PRO A 118 15.24 -7.13 -1.78
N ALA A 119 15.85 -8.29 -2.04
CA ALA A 119 15.51 -9.52 -1.35
C ALA A 119 15.87 -9.49 0.15
N GLU A 120 16.99 -8.89 0.50
CA GLU A 120 17.43 -8.76 1.90
C GLU A 120 16.62 -7.69 2.63
N THR A 121 16.44 -6.53 2.01
CA THR A 121 15.67 -5.40 2.55
C THR A 121 14.22 -5.83 2.86
N THR A 122 13.55 -6.45 1.89
CA THR A 122 12.15 -6.88 2.07
C THR A 122 12.00 -7.99 3.12
N ARG A 123 13.02 -8.86 3.28
CA ARG A 123 13.05 -9.87 4.36
C ARG A 123 13.14 -9.21 5.72
N GLN A 124 14.09 -8.31 5.90
CA GLN A 124 14.27 -7.60 7.16
C GLN A 124 13.02 -6.81 7.57
N TRP A 125 12.37 -6.13 6.62
CA TRP A 125 11.11 -5.43 6.88
C TRP A 125 9.99 -6.39 7.28
N MET A 126 9.90 -7.55 6.61
CA MET A 126 8.89 -8.56 6.94
C MET A 126 9.11 -9.12 8.34
N ASP A 127 10.33 -9.50 8.68
CA ASP A 127 10.67 -10.06 10.00
C ASP A 127 10.35 -9.05 11.12
N ASN A 128 10.71 -7.79 10.92
CA ASN A 128 10.37 -6.70 11.85
C ASN A 128 8.85 -6.52 11.99
N ALA A 129 8.12 -6.52 10.88
CA ALA A 129 6.67 -6.34 10.89
C ALA A 129 5.94 -7.50 11.59
N VAL A 130 6.39 -8.74 11.37
CA VAL A 130 5.86 -9.92 12.05
C VAL A 130 6.12 -9.84 13.56
N ALA A 131 7.33 -9.43 13.97
CA ALA A 131 7.69 -9.29 15.38
C ALA A 131 6.89 -8.19 16.09
N MET A 132 6.60 -7.07 15.43
CA MET A 132 5.79 -5.96 15.98
C MET A 132 4.31 -6.33 16.12
N GLY A 133 3.77 -7.06 15.15
CA GLY A 133 2.36 -7.38 15.09
C GLY A 133 1.47 -6.18 14.67
N TYR A 134 0.22 -6.49 14.33
CA TYR A 134 -0.70 -5.52 13.71
C TYR A 134 -0.97 -4.28 14.57
N ASP A 135 -1.22 -4.44 15.86
CA ASP A 135 -1.67 -3.31 16.70
C ASP A 135 -0.54 -2.27 16.90
N VAL A 136 0.71 -2.72 17.00
CA VAL A 136 1.89 -1.84 17.07
C VAL A 136 2.10 -1.12 15.73
N LEU A 137 2.04 -1.86 14.61
CA LEU A 137 2.14 -1.28 13.27
C LEU A 137 1.04 -0.24 13.02
N PHE A 138 -0.19 -0.53 13.43
CA PHE A 138 -1.30 0.41 13.33
C PHE A 138 -1.07 1.68 14.14
N LYS A 139 -0.62 1.53 15.38
CA LYS A 139 -0.33 2.69 16.24
C LYS A 139 0.76 3.57 15.66
N GLN A 140 1.86 2.99 15.20
CA GLN A 140 2.96 3.73 14.58
C GLN A 140 2.51 4.46 13.31
N HIS A 141 1.73 3.79 12.45
CA HIS A 141 1.15 4.41 11.27
C HIS A 141 0.25 5.59 11.61
N TYR A 142 -0.62 5.42 12.62
CA TYR A 142 -1.53 6.47 13.06
C TYR A 142 -0.77 7.68 13.61
N ASP A 143 0.21 7.45 14.49
CA ASP A 143 0.97 8.52 15.12
C ASP A 143 1.78 9.34 14.09
N ASP A 144 2.44 8.65 13.16
CA ASP A 144 3.20 9.28 12.07
C ASP A 144 2.29 10.10 11.15
N TYR A 145 1.18 9.52 10.73
CA TYR A 145 0.21 10.20 9.87
C TYR A 145 -0.44 11.39 10.58
N ALA A 146 -0.90 11.21 11.82
CA ALA A 146 -1.57 12.22 12.62
C ALA A 146 -0.68 13.43 12.88
N ALA A 147 0.62 13.22 13.08
CA ALA A 147 1.60 14.30 13.27
C ALA A 147 1.66 15.28 12.08
N LEU A 148 1.38 14.81 10.88
CA LEU A 148 1.31 15.64 9.67
C LEU A 148 -0.11 16.14 9.40
N PHE A 149 -1.09 15.23 9.48
CA PHE A 149 -2.47 15.53 9.13
C PHE A 149 -3.09 16.58 10.05
N ASN A 150 -2.80 16.53 11.35
CA ASN A 150 -3.36 17.43 12.36
C ASN A 150 -2.77 18.85 12.34
N ARG A 151 -1.75 19.13 11.50
CA ARG A 151 -1.18 20.48 11.35
C ARG A 151 -2.13 21.47 10.69
N VAL A 152 -3.09 20.99 9.92
CA VAL A 152 -4.08 21.81 9.21
C VAL A 152 -5.46 21.25 9.46
N LYS A 153 -6.38 22.13 9.89
CA LYS A 153 -7.80 21.82 10.06
C LYS A 153 -8.60 22.76 9.15
N LEU A 154 -9.37 22.18 8.24
CA LEU A 154 -10.39 22.91 7.49
C LEU A 154 -11.77 22.48 8.02
N GLN A 155 -12.62 23.45 8.29
CA GLN A 155 -13.99 23.21 8.70
C GLN A 155 -14.87 24.25 7.98
N LEU A 156 -15.81 23.79 7.15
CA LEU A 156 -16.66 24.61 6.30
C LEU A 156 -18.12 24.62 6.79
N ASN A 157 -18.34 24.44 8.07
CA ASN A 157 -19.66 24.48 8.68
C ASN A 157 -20.67 23.53 7.99
N PRO A 158 -20.45 22.20 8.08
CA PRO A 158 -21.20 21.22 7.31
C PRO A 158 -22.68 21.18 7.69
N ASP A 159 -23.54 21.08 6.67
CA ASP A 159 -24.95 20.74 6.87
C ASP A 159 -25.06 19.28 7.31
N ALA A 160 -25.69 19.06 8.47
CA ALA A 160 -25.84 17.74 9.07
C ALA A 160 -26.63 16.75 8.20
N GLN A 161 -27.51 17.22 7.30
CA GLN A 161 -28.32 16.35 6.45
C GLN A 161 -27.50 15.68 5.34
N SER A 162 -26.54 16.38 4.75
CA SER A 162 -25.72 15.83 3.69
C SER A 162 -24.76 14.75 4.18
N ALA A 163 -24.34 14.79 5.46
CA ALA A 163 -23.44 13.81 6.06
C ALA A 163 -23.98 12.35 6.05
N ASN A 164 -25.28 12.16 6.04
CA ASN A 164 -25.93 10.85 6.06
C ASN A 164 -26.05 10.18 4.68
N LEU A 165 -25.72 10.88 3.60
CA LEU A 165 -25.79 10.34 2.25
C LEU A 165 -24.46 9.66 1.85
N PRO A 166 -24.51 8.54 1.10
CA PRO A 166 -23.30 7.96 0.50
C PRO A 166 -22.59 8.99 -0.41
N THR A 167 -21.25 8.99 -0.38
CA THR A 167 -20.42 9.95 -1.14
C THR A 167 -20.79 10.03 -2.62
N GLY A 168 -21.10 8.90 -3.28
CA GLY A 168 -21.52 8.88 -4.68
C GLY A 168 -22.82 9.65 -4.93
N LYS A 169 -23.77 9.59 -4.00
CA LYS A 169 -25.03 10.35 -4.10
C LYS A 169 -24.81 11.84 -3.87
N ARG A 170 -23.95 12.18 -2.90
CA ARG A 170 -23.55 13.56 -2.63
C ARG A 170 -22.89 14.20 -3.84
N LEU A 171 -21.96 13.47 -4.48
CA LEU A 171 -21.28 13.94 -5.69
C LEU A 171 -22.25 14.15 -6.86
N GLN A 172 -23.27 13.26 -7.03
CA GLN A 172 -24.33 13.46 -8.03
C GLN A 172 -25.15 14.71 -7.76
N ASN A 173 -25.52 14.97 -6.51
CA ASN A 173 -26.27 16.15 -6.11
C ASN A 173 -25.45 17.44 -6.32
N TYR A 174 -24.17 17.41 -5.96
CA TYR A 174 -23.24 18.52 -6.15
C TYR A 174 -23.08 18.89 -7.63
N ARG A 175 -22.97 17.90 -8.52
CA ARG A 175 -22.97 18.13 -9.99
C ARG A 175 -24.24 18.76 -10.54
N LYS A 176 -25.35 18.67 -9.81
CA LYS A 176 -26.63 19.32 -10.12
C LYS A 176 -26.76 20.71 -9.50
N GLY A 177 -25.69 21.25 -8.93
CA GLY A 177 -25.66 22.58 -8.34
C GLY A 177 -26.16 22.66 -6.89
N GLN A 178 -26.30 21.51 -6.18
CA GLN A 178 -26.64 21.52 -4.76
C GLN A 178 -25.36 21.70 -3.93
N PRO A 179 -25.18 22.77 -3.15
CA PRO A 179 -23.98 22.97 -2.33
C PRO A 179 -23.86 21.85 -1.28
N ASP A 180 -22.64 21.40 -1.06
CA ASP A 180 -22.33 20.40 -0.02
C ASP A 180 -20.94 20.68 0.57
N PHE A 181 -20.91 21.55 1.57
CA PHE A 181 -19.66 21.96 2.23
C PHE A 181 -18.93 20.81 2.91
N TYR A 182 -19.64 19.79 3.40
CA TYR A 182 -19.01 18.60 3.94
C TYR A 182 -18.30 17.77 2.84
N LEU A 183 -18.87 17.71 1.65
CA LEU A 183 -18.20 17.06 0.51
C LEU A 183 -16.92 17.81 0.10
N GLU A 184 -16.96 19.14 0.11
CA GLU A 184 -15.79 19.99 -0.19
C GLU A 184 -14.68 19.80 0.86
N GLU A 185 -15.05 19.79 2.15
CA GLU A 185 -14.13 19.49 3.24
C GLU A 185 -13.51 18.08 3.10
N LEU A 186 -14.35 17.07 2.84
CA LEU A 186 -13.91 15.70 2.62
C LEU A 186 -12.95 15.60 1.44
N TYR A 187 -13.24 16.28 0.33
CA TYR A 187 -12.40 16.30 -0.86
C TYR A 187 -11.03 16.94 -0.57
N TYR A 188 -10.99 18.05 0.14
CA TYR A 188 -9.77 18.69 0.58
C TYR A 188 -8.95 17.77 1.49
N GLN A 189 -9.56 17.16 2.51
CA GLN A 189 -8.87 16.25 3.43
C GLN A 189 -8.38 14.98 2.73
N PHE A 190 -9.13 14.47 1.75
CA PHE A 190 -8.72 13.33 0.95
C PHE A 190 -7.50 13.66 0.07
N GLY A 191 -7.47 14.84 -0.55
CA GLY A 191 -6.29 15.31 -1.30
C GLY A 191 -5.05 15.42 -0.41
N ARG A 192 -5.20 15.94 0.80
CA ARG A 192 -4.12 15.96 1.80
C ARG A 192 -3.65 14.55 2.19
N TYR A 193 -4.57 13.62 2.40
CA TYR A 193 -4.25 12.22 2.67
C TYR A 193 -3.39 11.63 1.54
N LEU A 194 -3.80 11.79 0.29
CA LEU A 194 -3.05 11.27 -0.86
C LEU A 194 -1.64 11.88 -0.94
N LEU A 195 -1.52 13.19 -0.69
CA LEU A 195 -0.22 13.87 -0.72
C LEU A 195 0.70 13.39 0.42
N ILE A 196 0.21 13.31 1.65
CA ILE A 196 0.98 12.80 2.80
C ILE A 196 1.42 11.36 2.55
N ALA A 197 0.55 10.54 1.98
CA ALA A 197 0.83 9.13 1.73
C ALA A 197 1.84 8.89 0.58
N SER A 198 1.95 9.82 -0.37
CA SER A 198 2.81 9.66 -1.56
C SER A 198 4.12 10.47 -1.50
N SER A 199 4.21 11.49 -0.65
CA SER A 199 5.33 12.44 -0.66
C SER A 199 5.94 12.57 0.72
N ARG A 200 6.98 11.79 0.97
CA ARG A 200 7.68 11.76 2.26
C ARG A 200 9.15 12.13 2.08
N PRO A 201 9.81 12.68 3.11
CA PRO A 201 11.24 12.95 3.05
C PRO A 201 12.05 11.70 2.68
N GLY A 202 12.98 11.84 1.73
CA GLY A 202 13.80 10.74 1.23
C GLY A 202 13.23 9.98 0.04
N ASN A 203 11.99 10.23 -0.35
CA ASN A 203 11.37 9.68 -1.55
C ASN A 203 11.27 10.74 -2.67
N MET A 204 11.05 10.27 -3.90
CA MET A 204 10.68 11.19 -4.99
C MET A 204 9.32 11.83 -4.70
N PRO A 205 9.10 13.11 -5.07
CA PRO A 205 7.79 13.72 -4.97
C PRO A 205 6.79 13.01 -5.90
N ALA A 206 5.51 13.06 -5.54
CA ALA A 206 4.45 12.58 -6.41
C ALA A 206 4.48 13.35 -7.75
N ASN A 207 4.40 12.62 -8.86
CA ASN A 207 4.26 13.22 -10.18
C ASN A 207 2.83 13.77 -10.39
N LEU A 208 2.51 14.31 -11.59
CA LEU A 208 1.22 14.94 -11.88
C LEU A 208 0.01 14.03 -11.61
N GLN A 209 0.13 12.74 -11.90
CA GLN A 209 -0.93 11.74 -11.65
C GLN A 209 -0.80 11.05 -10.29
N GLY A 210 0.23 11.38 -9.52
CA GLY A 210 0.58 10.69 -8.28
C GLY A 210 1.06 9.25 -8.55
N ILE A 211 1.21 8.48 -7.49
CA ILE A 211 1.58 7.06 -7.54
C ILE A 211 0.34 6.14 -7.59
N TRP A 212 -0.85 6.70 -7.73
CA TRP A 212 -2.15 6.05 -7.52
C TRP A 212 -2.77 5.53 -8.83
N HIS A 213 -1.98 4.90 -9.69
CA HIS A 213 -2.46 4.24 -10.90
C HIS A 213 -2.00 2.77 -10.94
N ASN A 214 -2.68 1.98 -11.73
CA ASN A 214 -2.41 0.55 -11.93
C ASN A 214 -1.93 0.23 -13.36
N ASN A 215 -1.58 1.23 -14.14
CA ASN A 215 -1.05 1.05 -15.48
C ASN A 215 0.44 0.73 -15.41
N VAL A 216 0.92 -0.09 -16.34
CA VAL A 216 2.35 -0.38 -16.50
C VAL A 216 3.09 0.90 -16.91
N ASP A 217 2.54 1.61 -17.89
CA ASP A 217 3.02 2.91 -18.33
C ASP A 217 2.12 4.01 -17.76
N GLY A 218 2.73 5.01 -17.14
CA GLY A 218 1.99 6.16 -16.66
C GLY A 218 1.28 6.88 -17.81
N PRO A 219 -0.06 7.12 -17.74
CA PRO A 219 -0.84 7.61 -18.87
C PRO A 219 -0.38 8.96 -19.44
N TRP A 220 0.42 9.70 -18.69
CA TRP A 220 0.90 11.03 -19.07
C TRP A 220 2.41 11.10 -19.27
N SER A 221 3.14 10.00 -19.10
CA SER A 221 4.61 9.94 -19.11
C SER A 221 5.26 11.08 -18.30
N CYS A 222 4.57 11.49 -17.22
CA CYS A 222 4.95 12.66 -16.44
C CYS A 222 6.14 12.33 -15.54
N LEU A 223 7.30 12.56 -16.06
CA LEU A 223 8.53 12.69 -15.28
C LEU A 223 8.62 14.16 -14.87
N LEU A 224 8.38 14.46 -13.60
CA LEU A 224 8.73 15.76 -13.03
C LEU A 224 10.24 15.80 -12.82
N TYR A 225 10.92 16.34 -13.74
CA TYR A 225 12.33 16.75 -13.61
C TYR A 225 12.44 18.27 -13.70
#